data_aafec01e4d045ceb499fd206e655cf5b
#
_entry.id   aafec01e4d045ceb499fd206e655cf5b
#
_cell.length_a   1.000
_cell.length_b   1.000
_cell.length_c   1.000
_cell.angle_alpha   90.00
_cell.angle_beta   90.00
_cell.angle_gamma   90.00
#
_symmetry.space_group_name_H-M   'P 1'
#
loop_
_entity.id
_entity.type
_entity.pdbx_description
1 polymer ?
#
loop_
_entity_poly.entity_id
_entity_poly.type
_entity_poly.pdbx_seq_one_letter_code
_entity_poly.pdbx_strand_id
1 'polypeptide(L)'
;LILPNGVDVKNFRIKKNGSNKIKNATYIGSFHKGKGVDLILKIAKNFQNIRFNIYGNPLNKFSDLPKNVKIHGYIDYNKIPSALSQADILLLPSANVQFGRDENINIANYNSPCKMFYYLAAGKIILSSKRDGICEILKNDYNSIIVSKYNQRFWVNELRNILNNKKDLNKLRKNSIK
;
A
#
# COMPACT_ATOMS: atom_id res chain seq x y z
N LEU A 1 -23.94 -1.22 16.39
CA LEU A 1 -22.69 -1.99 16.35
C LEU A 1 -21.98 -1.72 15.03
N ILE A 2 -20.75 -1.16 15.08
CA ILE A 2 -19.91 -0.97 13.89
C ILE A 2 -19.00 -2.19 13.78
N LEU A 3 -19.11 -2.96 12.70
CA LEU A 3 -18.24 -4.10 12.40
C LEU A 3 -17.25 -3.68 11.31
N PRO A 4 -15.95 -3.54 11.64
CA PRO A 4 -14.94 -3.28 10.62
C PRO A 4 -14.74 -4.52 9.73
N ASN A 5 -14.21 -4.29 8.53
CA ASN A 5 -13.75 -5.39 7.68
C ASN A 5 -12.68 -6.21 8.42
N GLY A 6 -12.62 -7.50 8.12
CA GLY A 6 -11.64 -8.42 8.68
C GLY A 6 -10.94 -9.26 7.62
N VAL A 7 -9.95 -10.02 8.06
CA VAL A 7 -9.21 -10.97 7.22
C VAL A 7 -8.88 -12.22 8.03
N ASP A 8 -8.92 -13.39 7.40
CA ASP A 8 -8.41 -14.60 8.03
C ASP A 8 -6.88 -14.58 8.04
N VAL A 9 -6.33 -14.22 9.20
CA VAL A 9 -4.86 -14.10 9.40
C VAL A 9 -4.12 -15.41 9.20
N LYS A 10 -4.79 -16.58 9.30
CA LYS A 10 -4.15 -17.90 9.09
C LYS A 10 -3.60 -18.01 7.68
N ASN A 11 -4.27 -17.42 6.69
CA ASN A 11 -3.87 -17.41 5.29
C ASN A 11 -2.66 -16.51 5.03
N PHE A 12 -2.34 -15.59 5.95
CA PHE A 12 -1.26 -14.60 5.83
C PHE A 12 -0.02 -14.93 6.68
N ARG A 13 0.12 -16.17 7.17
CA ARG A 13 1.33 -16.63 7.88
C ARG A 13 2.52 -16.63 6.94
N ILE A 14 3.16 -15.48 6.83
CA ILE A 14 4.28 -15.24 5.94
C ILE A 14 5.57 -15.47 6.72
N LYS A 15 6.51 -16.24 6.14
CA LYS A 15 7.87 -16.37 6.66
C LYS A 15 8.47 -14.98 6.83
N LYS A 16 9.00 -14.68 8.02
CA LYS A 16 9.73 -13.45 8.32
C LYS A 16 10.96 -13.36 7.43
N ASN A 17 10.86 -12.67 6.31
CA ASN A 17 12.07 -12.25 5.59
C ASN A 17 12.61 -11.02 6.31
N GLY A 18 13.57 -11.23 7.20
CA GLY A 18 14.14 -10.20 8.07
C GLY A 18 15.16 -9.28 7.42
N SER A 19 15.17 -9.14 6.10
CA SER A 19 16.07 -8.19 5.44
C SER A 19 15.60 -6.76 5.65
N ASN A 20 16.46 -5.90 6.20
CA ASN A 20 16.22 -4.46 6.24
C ASN A 20 16.41 -3.78 4.86
N LYS A 21 16.83 -4.54 3.86
CA LYS A 21 17.04 -4.03 2.51
C LYS A 21 15.71 -4.01 1.75
N ILE A 22 15.23 -2.82 1.46
CA ILE A 22 14.01 -2.58 0.71
C ILE A 22 14.29 -2.69 -0.79
N LYS A 23 13.66 -3.63 -1.46
CA LYS A 23 13.79 -3.84 -2.92
C LYS A 23 12.44 -3.87 -3.63
N ASN A 24 11.36 -4.23 -2.94
CA ASN A 24 10.04 -4.44 -3.53
C ASN A 24 8.99 -3.61 -2.81
N ALA A 25 8.37 -2.69 -3.52
CA ALA A 25 7.17 -1.95 -3.10
C ALA A 25 5.95 -2.52 -3.83
N THR A 26 4.90 -2.88 -3.10
CA THR A 26 3.74 -3.56 -3.68
C THR A 26 2.43 -2.84 -3.38
N TYR A 27 1.58 -2.76 -4.39
CA TYR A 27 0.20 -2.29 -4.29
C TYR A 27 -0.75 -3.38 -4.80
N ILE A 28 -1.87 -3.59 -4.10
CA ILE A 28 -2.96 -4.45 -4.56
C ILE A 28 -4.26 -3.65 -4.53
N GLY A 29 -5.00 -3.61 -5.64
CA GLY A 29 -6.31 -2.98 -5.68
C GLY A 29 -6.72 -2.45 -7.05
N SER A 30 -7.91 -1.86 -7.11
CA SER A 30 -8.44 -1.26 -8.33
C SER A 30 -7.67 -0.02 -8.77
N PHE A 31 -7.84 0.34 -10.04
CA PHE A 31 -7.20 1.51 -10.67
C PHE A 31 -8.15 2.72 -10.77
N HIS A 32 -9.29 2.68 -10.07
CA HIS A 32 -10.20 3.81 -10.05
C HIS A 32 -9.54 5.10 -9.53
N LYS A 33 -10.03 6.22 -10.00
CA LYS A 33 -9.56 7.55 -9.61
C LYS A 33 -9.52 7.73 -8.09
N GLY A 34 -8.43 8.23 -7.57
CA GLY A 34 -8.21 8.41 -6.14
C GLY A 34 -7.69 7.17 -5.39
N LYS A 35 -7.56 6.00 -6.04
CA LYS A 35 -6.91 4.81 -5.45
C LYS A 35 -5.38 4.88 -5.48
N GLY A 36 -4.81 5.86 -6.18
CA GLY A 36 -3.41 6.28 -6.06
C GLY A 36 -2.40 5.57 -6.93
N VAL A 37 -2.83 4.81 -7.93
CA VAL A 37 -1.89 4.19 -8.89
C VAL A 37 -1.08 5.25 -9.63
N ASP A 38 -1.72 6.36 -10.05
CA ASP A 38 -1.07 7.52 -10.66
C ASP A 38 0.06 8.10 -9.78
N LEU A 39 -0.18 8.19 -8.48
CA LEU A 39 0.81 8.64 -7.52
C LEU A 39 1.96 7.64 -7.40
N ILE A 40 1.68 6.33 -7.38
CA ILE A 40 2.72 5.28 -7.35
C ILE A 40 3.64 5.40 -8.56
N LEU A 41 3.08 5.60 -9.77
CA LEU A 41 3.87 5.75 -10.99
C LEU A 41 4.80 6.97 -10.93
N LYS A 42 4.32 8.10 -10.39
CA LYS A 42 5.13 9.30 -10.18
C LYS A 42 6.25 9.06 -9.14
N ILE A 43 5.96 8.33 -8.06
CA ILE A 43 6.94 7.99 -7.03
C ILE A 43 8.01 7.07 -7.61
N ALA A 44 7.62 6.06 -8.39
CA ALA A 44 8.52 5.07 -8.94
C ALA A 44 9.66 5.68 -9.79
N LYS A 45 9.40 6.78 -10.50
CA LYS A 45 10.40 7.51 -11.27
C LYS A 45 11.59 8.02 -10.42
N ASN A 46 11.41 8.14 -9.10
CA ASN A 46 12.46 8.63 -8.18
C ASN A 46 13.30 7.51 -7.54
N PHE A 47 12.98 6.22 -7.78
CA PHE A 47 13.59 5.09 -7.07
C PHE A 47 13.91 3.92 -8.01
N GLN A 48 14.90 4.09 -8.89
CA GLN A 48 15.23 3.09 -9.90
C GLN A 48 15.68 1.73 -9.32
N ASN A 49 16.18 1.72 -8.09
CA ASN A 49 16.63 0.51 -7.38
C ASN A 49 15.51 -0.23 -6.64
N ILE A 50 14.27 0.30 -6.66
CA ILE A 50 13.09 -0.34 -6.07
C ILE A 50 12.18 -0.82 -7.20
N ARG A 51 11.75 -2.08 -7.13
CA ARG A 51 10.74 -2.63 -8.02
C ARG A 51 9.35 -2.34 -7.45
N PHE A 52 8.50 -1.72 -8.25
CA PHE A 52 7.10 -1.46 -7.91
C PHE A 52 6.20 -2.51 -8.57
N ASN A 53 5.58 -3.35 -7.76
CA ASN A 53 4.66 -4.39 -8.21
C ASN A 53 3.22 -3.93 -7.97
N ILE A 54 2.43 -3.83 -9.01
CA ILE A 54 1.04 -3.36 -8.96
C ILE A 54 0.12 -4.47 -9.42
N TYR A 55 -0.76 -4.92 -8.55
CA TYR A 55 -1.78 -5.94 -8.82
C TYR A 55 -3.15 -5.27 -8.92
N GLY A 56 -3.85 -5.52 -9.99
CA GLY A 56 -5.17 -5.00 -10.32
C GLY A 56 -5.33 -4.76 -11.81
N ASN A 57 -6.56 -4.65 -12.27
CA ASN A 57 -6.84 -4.39 -13.68
C ASN A 57 -6.76 -2.89 -13.96
N PRO A 58 -5.89 -2.47 -14.89
CA PRO A 58 -5.92 -1.11 -15.37
C PRO A 58 -7.20 -0.83 -16.16
N LEU A 59 -7.79 0.34 -15.95
CA LEU A 59 -8.95 0.80 -16.73
C LEU A 59 -8.55 1.16 -18.16
N ASN A 60 -7.31 1.65 -18.34
CA ASN A 60 -6.73 2.03 -19.63
C ASN A 60 -5.30 1.48 -19.74
N LYS A 61 -4.81 1.33 -20.96
CA LYS A 61 -3.39 1.01 -21.19
C LYS A 61 -2.52 2.20 -20.78
N PHE A 62 -1.42 1.93 -20.09
CA PHE A 62 -0.41 2.94 -19.79
C PHE A 62 0.59 2.99 -20.95
N SER A 63 0.75 4.15 -21.55
CA SER A 63 1.69 4.36 -22.67
C SER A 63 3.15 4.51 -22.21
N ASP A 64 3.36 4.97 -20.98
CA ASP A 64 4.71 5.24 -20.43
C ASP A 64 4.82 4.75 -19.00
N LEU A 65 5.18 3.47 -18.83
CA LEU A 65 5.46 2.90 -17.52
C LEU A 65 6.94 3.05 -17.19
N PRO A 66 7.28 3.52 -15.96
CA PRO A 66 8.66 3.48 -15.48
C PRO A 66 9.22 2.05 -15.55
N LYS A 67 10.48 1.89 -15.97
CA LYS A 67 11.15 0.58 -16.17
C LYS A 67 11.12 -0.32 -14.93
N ASN A 68 11.04 0.28 -13.74
CA ASN A 68 10.98 -0.40 -12.46
C ASN A 68 9.56 -0.69 -11.96
N VAL A 69 8.53 -0.45 -12.79
CA VAL A 69 7.12 -0.75 -12.49
C VAL A 69 6.67 -1.96 -13.27
N LYS A 70 6.02 -2.91 -12.59
CA LYS A 70 5.35 -4.05 -13.21
C LYS A 70 3.89 -4.09 -12.80
N ILE A 71 2.99 -4.08 -13.78
CA ILE A 71 1.56 -4.32 -13.59
C ILE A 71 1.29 -5.79 -13.85
N HIS A 72 0.75 -6.50 -12.85
CA HIS A 72 0.53 -7.96 -12.88
C HIS A 72 -0.89 -8.35 -13.29
N GLY A 73 -1.78 -7.35 -13.51
CA GLY A 73 -3.20 -7.62 -13.74
C GLY A 73 -3.96 -8.04 -12.48
N TYR A 74 -5.14 -8.61 -12.68
CA TYR A 74 -5.98 -9.12 -11.59
C TYR A 74 -5.26 -10.22 -10.80
N ILE A 75 -5.49 -10.24 -9.50
CA ILE A 75 -4.98 -11.29 -8.61
C ILE A 75 -6.13 -11.93 -7.85
N ASP A 76 -6.19 -13.26 -7.90
CA ASP A 76 -7.15 -14.03 -7.11
C ASP A 76 -6.87 -13.90 -5.62
N TYR A 77 -7.94 -13.91 -4.82
CA TYR A 77 -7.86 -13.77 -3.37
C TYR A 77 -6.84 -14.74 -2.74
N ASN A 78 -6.84 -15.99 -3.16
CA ASN A 78 -5.95 -17.04 -2.64
C ASN A 78 -4.46 -16.79 -2.94
N LYS A 79 -4.15 -15.95 -3.93
CA LYS A 79 -2.78 -15.60 -4.33
C LYS A 79 -2.28 -14.32 -3.66
N ILE A 80 -3.17 -13.52 -3.03
CA ILE A 80 -2.81 -12.29 -2.34
C ILE A 80 -1.73 -12.52 -1.28
N PRO A 81 -1.84 -13.53 -0.38
CA PRO A 81 -0.81 -13.77 0.63
C PRO A 81 0.57 -13.99 0.02
N SER A 82 0.65 -14.77 -1.05
CA SER A 82 1.91 -15.03 -1.75
C SER A 82 2.52 -13.75 -2.36
N ALA A 83 1.70 -12.91 -3.01
CA ALA A 83 2.16 -11.65 -3.57
C ALA A 83 2.65 -10.68 -2.48
N LEU A 84 1.94 -10.57 -1.36
CA LEU A 84 2.34 -9.73 -0.23
C LEU A 84 3.60 -10.26 0.47
N SER A 85 3.84 -11.58 0.46
CA SER A 85 5.05 -12.16 1.07
C SER A 85 6.33 -11.65 0.42
N GLN A 86 6.31 -11.37 -0.86
CA GLN A 86 7.45 -10.88 -1.64
C GLN A 86 7.69 -9.37 -1.49
N ALA A 87 6.75 -8.66 -0.88
CA ALA A 87 6.88 -7.23 -0.64
C ALA A 87 7.78 -6.92 0.55
N ASP A 88 8.51 -5.81 0.49
CA ASP A 88 9.20 -5.20 1.62
C ASP A 88 8.37 -4.05 2.18
N ILE A 89 7.72 -3.28 1.29
CA ILE A 89 6.80 -2.18 1.61
C ILE A 89 5.49 -2.39 0.88
N LEU A 90 4.39 -2.16 1.58
CA LEU A 90 3.03 -2.16 1.05
C LEU A 90 2.51 -0.73 0.94
N LEU A 91 2.06 -0.37 -0.26
CA LEU A 91 1.63 0.99 -0.56
C LEU A 91 0.10 1.10 -0.45
N LEU A 92 -0.36 2.02 0.39
CA LEU A 92 -1.78 2.33 0.58
C LEU A 92 -2.06 3.81 0.28
N PRO A 93 -1.81 4.27 -0.96
CA PRO A 93 -2.19 5.62 -1.35
C PRO A 93 -3.71 5.72 -1.45
N SER A 94 -4.25 6.82 -0.92
CA SER A 94 -5.67 7.04 -0.83
C SER A 94 -5.92 8.54 -0.87
N ALA A 95 -6.51 9.04 -1.95
CA ALA A 95 -6.84 10.46 -2.10
C ALA A 95 -8.07 10.84 -1.25
N ASN A 96 -8.24 12.14 -0.98
CA ASN A 96 -9.42 12.66 -0.29
C ASN A 96 -10.70 12.56 -1.15
N VAL A 97 -10.51 12.41 -2.46
CA VAL A 97 -11.60 12.17 -3.41
C VAL A 97 -11.35 10.81 -4.05
N GLN A 98 -12.28 9.90 -3.91
CA GLN A 98 -12.22 8.56 -4.49
C GLN A 98 -13.55 8.21 -5.11
N PHE A 99 -13.47 7.58 -6.26
CA PHE A 99 -14.64 7.07 -6.96
C PHE A 99 -14.63 5.54 -6.98
N GLY A 100 -15.81 4.93 -6.94
CA GLY A 100 -16.04 3.52 -7.16
C GLY A 100 -16.29 3.24 -8.64
N ARG A 101 -17.24 2.35 -8.93
CA ARG A 101 -17.74 2.13 -10.29
C ARG A 101 -18.54 3.31 -10.80
N ASP A 102 -19.27 3.98 -9.91
CA ASP A 102 -19.96 5.24 -10.19
C ASP A 102 -18.99 6.39 -9.92
N GLU A 103 -18.59 7.07 -10.99
CA GLU A 103 -17.65 8.19 -10.93
C GLU A 103 -18.27 9.49 -10.44
N ASN A 104 -19.59 9.52 -10.18
CA ASN A 104 -20.29 10.68 -9.63
C ASN A 104 -20.30 10.68 -8.10
N ILE A 105 -20.07 9.52 -7.46
CA ILE A 105 -20.15 9.38 -6.01
C ILE A 105 -18.76 9.32 -5.40
N ASN A 106 -18.42 10.33 -4.60
CA ASN A 106 -17.19 10.29 -3.80
C ASN A 106 -17.37 9.38 -2.59
N ILE A 107 -16.77 8.18 -2.66
CA ILE A 107 -16.83 7.17 -1.59
C ILE A 107 -15.70 7.31 -0.57
N ALA A 108 -14.89 8.34 -0.66
CA ALA A 108 -13.68 8.48 0.13
C ALA A 108 -13.93 8.36 1.65
N ASN A 109 -14.95 9.03 2.16
CA ASN A 109 -15.23 9.08 3.60
C ASN A 109 -15.92 7.81 4.14
N TYR A 110 -16.49 7.00 3.24
CA TYR A 110 -17.24 5.78 3.59
C TYR A 110 -16.45 4.49 3.31
N ASN A 111 -15.26 4.62 2.71
CA ASN A 111 -14.49 3.47 2.27
C ASN A 111 -13.49 3.03 3.33
N SER A 112 -13.78 1.91 3.99
CA SER A 112 -12.79 1.17 4.76
C SER A 112 -12.03 0.23 3.81
N PRO A 113 -10.76 0.50 3.49
CA PRO A 113 -10.05 -0.27 2.47
C PRO A 113 -9.70 -1.68 2.98
N CYS A 114 -10.39 -2.71 2.46
CA CYS A 114 -10.10 -4.12 2.81
C CYS A 114 -8.61 -4.47 2.71
N LYS A 115 -7.90 -3.91 1.72
CA LYS A 115 -6.45 -4.13 1.56
C LYS A 115 -5.62 -3.71 2.79
N MET A 116 -6.10 -2.77 3.60
CA MET A 116 -5.43 -2.36 4.84
C MET A 116 -5.28 -3.55 5.79
N PHE A 117 -6.32 -4.37 5.93
CA PHE A 117 -6.30 -5.56 6.79
C PHE A 117 -5.40 -6.65 6.22
N TYR A 118 -5.37 -6.84 4.90
CA TYR A 118 -4.41 -7.75 4.25
C TYR A 118 -2.97 -7.32 4.51
N TYR A 119 -2.71 -6.02 4.46
CA TYR A 119 -1.38 -5.45 4.68
C TYR A 119 -0.93 -5.61 6.13
N LEU A 120 -1.83 -5.40 7.09
CA LEU A 120 -1.57 -5.65 8.51
C LEU A 120 -1.27 -7.14 8.74
N ALA A 121 -2.13 -8.04 8.24
CA ALA A 121 -1.94 -9.48 8.38
C ALA A 121 -0.64 -9.98 7.74
N ALA A 122 -0.17 -9.31 6.68
CA ALA A 122 1.08 -9.63 6.01
C ALA A 122 2.33 -9.25 6.84
N GLY A 123 2.21 -8.44 7.88
CA GLY A 123 3.34 -8.08 8.74
C GLY A 123 4.47 -7.33 8.03
N LYS A 124 4.13 -6.54 7.01
CA LYS A 124 5.09 -5.77 6.23
C LYS A 124 5.05 -4.29 6.61
N ILE A 125 6.02 -3.52 6.13
CA ILE A 125 6.01 -2.07 6.31
C ILE A 125 4.87 -1.50 5.46
N ILE A 126 3.98 -0.72 6.09
CA ILE A 126 2.87 -0.07 5.41
C ILE A 126 3.18 1.41 5.28
N LEU A 127 3.19 1.92 4.05
CA LEU A 127 3.26 3.35 3.74
C LEU A 127 1.89 3.80 3.24
N SER A 128 1.21 4.66 4.01
CA SER A 128 -0.20 4.99 3.81
C SER A 128 -0.46 6.48 3.76
N SER A 129 -1.52 6.89 3.05
CA SER A 129 -2.08 8.24 3.15
C SER A 129 -2.70 8.48 4.52
N LYS A 130 -2.62 9.74 4.98
CA LYS A 130 -3.39 10.21 6.13
C LYS A 130 -4.86 10.36 5.74
N ARG A 131 -5.74 9.56 6.36
CA ARG A 131 -7.20 9.64 6.22
C ARG A 131 -7.87 9.13 7.50
N ASP A 132 -9.00 9.71 7.87
CA ASP A 132 -9.66 9.41 9.14
C ASP A 132 -9.93 7.91 9.30
N GLY A 133 -10.67 7.28 8.38
CA GLY A 133 -10.96 5.83 8.45
C GLY A 133 -9.72 4.92 8.34
N ILE A 134 -8.60 5.40 7.80
CA ILE A 134 -7.32 4.68 7.82
C ILE A 134 -6.62 4.87 9.17
N CYS A 135 -6.62 6.11 9.69
CA CYS A 135 -5.94 6.47 10.93
C CYS A 135 -6.65 5.93 12.19
N GLU A 136 -7.87 5.42 12.07
CA GLU A 136 -8.52 4.64 13.15
C GLU A 136 -7.72 3.37 13.46
N ILE A 137 -7.16 2.71 12.46
CA ILE A 137 -6.45 1.44 12.55
C ILE A 137 -4.94 1.61 12.41
N LEU A 138 -4.48 2.35 11.38
CA LEU A 138 -3.07 2.59 11.15
C LEU A 138 -2.60 3.77 12.00
N LYS A 139 -1.57 3.54 12.81
CA LYS A 139 -0.95 4.55 13.68
C LYS A 139 0.47 4.84 13.22
N ASN A 140 0.77 6.14 13.00
CA ASN A 140 2.10 6.55 12.53
C ASN A 140 3.20 6.13 13.51
N ASP A 141 4.31 5.62 12.98
CA ASP A 141 5.48 5.16 13.71
C ASP A 141 5.18 4.06 14.77
N TYR A 142 3.98 3.46 14.70
CA TYR A 142 3.61 2.31 15.51
C TYR A 142 3.45 1.04 14.66
N ASN A 143 2.46 0.97 13.75
CA ASN A 143 2.21 -0.15 12.85
C ASN A 143 2.25 0.22 11.37
N SER A 144 2.51 1.48 11.06
CA SER A 144 2.56 2.04 9.71
C SER A 144 3.37 3.33 9.68
N ILE A 145 3.64 3.83 8.47
CA ILE A 145 4.14 5.17 8.23
C ILE A 145 3.04 5.93 7.49
N ILE A 146 2.58 7.03 8.10
CA ILE A 146 1.49 7.84 7.56
C ILE A 146 2.06 9.07 6.88
N VAL A 147 1.84 9.17 5.56
CA VAL A 147 2.20 10.33 4.77
C VAL A 147 1.17 11.44 4.95
N SER A 148 1.60 12.59 5.43
CA SER A 148 0.71 13.69 5.85
C SER A 148 -0.10 14.32 4.72
N LYS A 149 0.43 14.32 3.48
CA LYS A 149 -0.23 14.90 2.30
C LYS A 149 -0.22 13.94 1.13
N TYR A 150 -1.34 13.87 0.40
CA TYR A 150 -1.46 13.11 -0.85
C TYR A 150 -0.76 13.87 -1.99
N ASN A 151 0.59 13.84 -1.94
CA ASN A 151 1.45 14.55 -2.89
C ASN A 151 2.75 13.77 -3.09
N GLN A 152 3.26 13.73 -4.33
CA GLN A 152 4.48 13.00 -4.70
C GLN A 152 5.67 13.36 -3.79
N ARG A 153 5.92 14.64 -3.52
CA ARG A 153 7.07 15.10 -2.71
C ARG A 153 7.07 14.48 -1.32
N PHE A 154 5.91 14.44 -0.64
CA PHE A 154 5.79 13.87 0.70
C PHE A 154 6.02 12.37 0.70
N TRP A 155 5.46 11.66 -0.28
CA TRP A 155 5.64 10.21 -0.42
C TRP A 155 7.09 9.84 -0.73
N VAL A 156 7.74 10.58 -1.62
CA VAL A 156 9.16 10.40 -1.95
C VAL A 156 10.02 10.62 -0.71
N ASN A 157 9.75 11.66 0.09
CA ASN A 157 10.50 11.93 1.31
C ASN A 157 10.36 10.81 2.35
N GLU A 158 9.12 10.33 2.59
CA GLU A 158 8.93 9.23 3.55
C GLU A 158 9.58 7.92 3.07
N LEU A 159 9.48 7.62 1.78
CA LEU A 159 10.16 6.43 1.23
C LEU A 159 11.70 6.57 1.35
N ARG A 160 12.28 7.75 1.13
CA ARG A 160 13.71 8.01 1.41
C ARG A 160 14.06 7.84 2.89
N ASN A 161 13.21 8.30 3.81
CA ASN A 161 13.42 8.11 5.24
C ASN A 161 13.45 6.62 5.63
N ILE A 162 12.58 5.81 5.01
CA ILE A 162 12.59 4.36 5.18
C ILE A 162 13.91 3.76 4.67
N LEU A 163 14.34 4.12 3.46
CA LEU A 163 15.55 3.59 2.84
C LEU A 163 16.82 3.97 3.59
N ASN A 164 16.84 5.15 4.21
CA ASN A 164 17.97 5.66 5.00
C ASN A 164 17.92 5.20 6.47
N ASN A 165 17.11 4.18 6.80
CA ASN A 165 16.96 3.62 8.15
C ASN A 165 16.59 4.66 9.23
N LYS A 166 15.90 5.75 8.86
CA LYS A 166 15.42 6.76 9.81
C LYS A 166 14.16 6.30 10.58
N LYS A 167 13.70 5.06 10.35
CA LYS A 167 12.51 4.47 10.96
C LYS A 167 12.85 3.10 11.54
N ASP A 168 12.25 2.75 12.66
CA ASP A 168 12.36 1.40 13.23
C ASP A 168 11.44 0.41 12.47
N LEU A 169 12.01 -0.17 11.41
CA LEU A 169 11.28 -1.06 10.51
C LEU A 169 10.85 -2.37 11.19
N ASN A 170 11.63 -2.84 12.18
CA ASN A 170 11.30 -4.07 12.91
C ASN A 170 10.11 -3.85 13.86
N LYS A 171 10.08 -2.72 14.53
CA LYS A 171 8.92 -2.31 15.36
C LYS A 171 7.64 -2.22 14.50
N LEU A 172 7.71 -1.56 13.35
CA LEU A 172 6.58 -1.41 12.44
C LEU A 172 6.02 -2.76 12.00
N ARG A 173 6.89 -3.68 11.54
CA ARG A 173 6.49 -5.04 11.14
C ARG A 173 5.86 -5.83 12.29
N LYS A 174 6.46 -5.78 13.48
CA LYS A 174 5.96 -6.49 14.66
C LYS A 174 4.58 -5.98 15.07
N ASN A 175 4.37 -4.67 15.03
CA ASN A 175 3.12 -4.06 15.48
C ASN A 175 2.00 -4.13 14.43
N SER A 176 2.31 -4.33 13.13
CA SER A 176 1.29 -4.51 12.11
C SER A 176 0.51 -5.83 12.26
N ILE A 177 1.07 -6.84 12.93
CA ILE A 177 0.44 -8.16 13.14
C ILE A 177 -0.33 -8.25 14.47
N LYS A 178 -0.25 -7.25 15.32
CA LYS A 178 -0.99 -7.21 16.59
C LYS A 178 -2.42 -6.71 16.40
#